data_9e3c7f910725a358a9a65d9cb6ae775e
#
_entry.id   9e3c7f910725a358a9a65d9cb6ae775e
#
_cell.length_a   1.000
_cell.length_b   1.000
_cell.length_c   1.000
_cell.angle_alpha   90.00
_cell.angle_beta   90.00
_cell.angle_gamma   90.00
#
_symmetry.space_group_name_H-M   'P 1'
#
loop_
_entity.id
_entity.type
_entity.pdbx_description
1 polymer ?
#
loop_
_entity_poly.entity_id
_entity_poly.type
_entity_poly.pdbx_seq_one_letter_code
_entity_poly.pdbx_strand_id
1 'polypeptide(L)'
;MSGFPRIRPRRLRSSAYLRDLVAETSLNASKLVLPVFVSEDLKRPVETEGIDGHLTYPVSSKELIDYITASMELGVRSFLIFGIPKMKDEEGVRAYSPDGPVQVAIRNIRKELGWDPLLFTDLCICEYTSHGHCG
;
A
#
# COMPACT_ATOMS: atom_id res chain seq x y z
N MET A 1 -19.50 47.60 -3.10
CA MET A 1 -18.97 46.23 -2.77
C MET A 1 -17.46 46.26 -2.89
N SER A 2 -16.75 46.01 -1.81
CA SER A 2 -15.29 45.91 -1.76
C SER A 2 -14.92 44.44 -1.87
N GLY A 3 -14.41 44.04 -3.03
CA GLY A 3 -14.00 42.65 -3.29
C GLY A 3 -12.56 42.56 -3.81
N PHE A 4 -12.13 41.36 -4.13
CA PHE A 4 -10.85 41.16 -4.80
C PHE A 4 -10.73 42.00 -6.07
N PRO A 5 -9.58 42.65 -6.38
CA PRO A 5 -8.31 42.58 -5.65
C PRO A 5 -8.11 43.63 -4.53
N ARG A 6 -9.09 44.52 -4.28
CA ARG A 6 -8.96 45.62 -3.32
C ARG A 6 -8.87 45.12 -1.86
N ILE A 7 -9.64 44.06 -1.55
CA ILE A 7 -9.56 43.41 -0.23
C ILE A 7 -9.01 42.02 -0.41
N ARG A 8 -7.90 41.72 0.29
CA ARG A 8 -7.28 40.41 0.33
C ARG A 8 -7.21 39.96 1.81
N PRO A 9 -8.26 39.30 2.33
CA PRO A 9 -8.23 38.79 3.71
C PRO A 9 -7.14 37.72 3.85
N ARG A 10 -6.05 38.06 4.54
CA ARG A 10 -4.91 37.16 4.78
C ARG A 10 -4.65 36.89 6.26
N ARG A 11 -5.56 37.30 7.13
CA ARG A 11 -5.39 37.13 8.58
C ARG A 11 -5.17 35.66 8.97
N LEU A 12 -5.93 34.77 8.36
CA LEU A 12 -5.82 33.32 8.60
C LEU A 12 -4.56 32.68 7.98
N ARG A 13 -3.75 33.44 7.27
CA ARG A 13 -2.48 32.99 6.65
C ARG A 13 -1.25 33.60 7.33
N SER A 14 -1.39 34.28 8.46
CA SER A 14 -0.33 35.03 9.13
C SER A 14 0.77 34.13 9.75
N SER A 15 0.45 32.88 10.09
CA SER A 15 1.42 31.91 10.58
C SER A 15 1.11 30.50 10.06
N ALA A 16 2.09 29.58 10.15
CA ALA A 16 1.87 28.18 9.84
C ALA A 16 0.80 27.56 10.75
N TYR A 17 0.92 27.81 12.07
CA TYR A 17 -0.04 27.31 13.06
C TYR A 17 -1.48 27.73 12.80
N LEU A 18 -1.68 28.98 12.38
CA LEU A 18 -3.03 29.46 12.07
C LEU A 18 -3.56 28.85 10.77
N ARG A 19 -2.70 28.63 9.78
CA ARG A 19 -3.10 27.91 8.56
C ARG A 19 -3.51 26.47 8.86
N ASP A 20 -2.73 25.77 9.70
CA ASP A 20 -3.01 24.40 10.10
C ASP A 20 -4.32 24.30 10.89
N LEU A 21 -4.56 25.29 11.79
CA LEU A 21 -5.77 25.33 12.60
C LEU A 21 -7.06 25.46 11.74
N VAL A 22 -6.98 26.17 10.63
CA VAL A 22 -8.14 26.43 9.74
C VAL A 22 -8.12 25.57 8.47
N ALA A 23 -7.21 24.62 8.36
CA ALA A 23 -7.11 23.74 7.20
C ALA A 23 -8.34 22.81 7.14
N GLU A 24 -9.02 22.81 5.99
CA GLU A 24 -10.16 21.90 5.74
C GLU A 24 -9.71 20.46 5.48
N THR A 25 -8.47 20.29 5.01
CA THR A 25 -7.88 18.99 4.70
C THR A 25 -6.71 18.71 5.64
N SER A 26 -6.73 17.56 6.28
CA SER A 26 -5.62 17.06 7.11
C SER A 26 -5.14 15.71 6.62
N LEU A 27 -3.81 15.53 6.53
CA LEU A 27 -3.20 14.25 6.25
C LEU A 27 -2.88 13.55 7.59
N ASN A 28 -3.38 12.31 7.74
CA ASN A 28 -3.12 11.50 8.93
C ASN A 28 -2.67 10.12 8.50
N ALA A 29 -1.63 9.56 9.12
CA ALA A 29 -1.10 8.24 8.81
C ALA A 29 -2.16 7.14 8.88
N SER A 30 -3.11 7.23 9.81
CA SER A 30 -4.20 6.25 9.95
C SER A 30 -5.19 6.23 8.78
N LYS A 31 -5.15 7.22 7.89
CA LYS A 31 -5.99 7.29 6.68
C LYS A 31 -5.24 6.87 5.41
N LEU A 32 -3.96 6.53 5.53
CA LEU A 32 -3.17 6.05 4.41
C LEU A 32 -3.36 4.55 4.20
N VAL A 33 -3.35 4.14 2.95
CA VAL A 33 -3.27 2.73 2.55
C VAL A 33 -1.90 2.53 1.91
N LEU A 34 -1.07 1.70 2.52
CA LEU A 34 0.30 1.45 2.07
C LEU A 34 0.29 0.27 1.08
N PRO A 35 0.76 0.45 -0.17
CA PRO A 35 0.94 -0.67 -1.08
C PRO A 35 2.09 -1.56 -0.61
N VAL A 36 1.90 -2.87 -0.70
CA VAL A 36 2.90 -3.89 -0.33
C VAL A 36 2.98 -4.91 -1.45
N PHE A 37 4.17 -5.04 -2.05
CA PHE A 37 4.42 -6.01 -3.10
C PHE A 37 5.02 -7.27 -2.52
N VAL A 38 4.46 -8.42 -2.90
CA VAL A 38 4.96 -9.74 -2.48
C VAL A 38 5.18 -10.62 -3.69
N SER A 39 6.26 -11.41 -3.68
CA SER A 39 6.63 -12.27 -4.81
C SER A 39 6.92 -13.70 -4.36
N GLU A 40 6.47 -14.66 -5.17
CA GLU A 40 6.74 -16.10 -4.98
C GLU A 40 8.18 -16.48 -5.30
N ASP A 41 8.85 -15.71 -6.16
CA ASP A 41 10.17 -16.08 -6.68
C ASP A 41 11.33 -15.52 -5.84
N LEU A 42 11.04 -14.62 -4.92
CA LEU A 42 12.05 -13.99 -4.09
C LEU A 42 12.39 -14.84 -2.87
N LYS A 43 13.67 -14.83 -2.49
CA LYS A 43 14.19 -15.39 -1.24
C LYS A 43 14.57 -14.31 -0.22
N ARG A 44 14.70 -13.07 -0.66
CA ARG A 44 15.01 -11.89 0.15
C ARG A 44 14.33 -10.67 -0.46
N PRO A 45 14.10 -9.60 0.30
CA PRO A 45 13.56 -8.35 -0.25
C PRO A 45 14.47 -7.79 -1.34
N VAL A 46 13.87 -7.25 -2.39
CA VAL A 46 14.57 -6.54 -3.47
C VAL A 46 13.88 -5.20 -3.73
N GLU A 47 14.61 -4.24 -4.24
CA GLU A 47 14.06 -2.94 -4.61
C GLU A 47 13.02 -3.09 -5.71
N THR A 48 11.88 -2.45 -5.55
CA THR A 48 10.78 -2.50 -6.52
C THR A 48 11.14 -1.63 -7.72
N GLU A 49 11.16 -2.21 -8.91
CA GLU A 49 11.47 -1.48 -10.13
C GLU A 49 10.53 -0.28 -10.33
N GLY A 50 11.12 0.89 -10.58
CA GLY A 50 10.38 2.14 -10.82
C GLY A 50 9.82 2.84 -9.59
N ILE A 51 10.05 2.33 -8.37
CA ILE A 51 9.60 2.95 -7.12
C ILE A 51 10.77 3.01 -6.14
N ASP A 52 11.51 4.11 -6.16
CA ASP A 52 12.69 4.31 -5.31
C ASP A 52 12.36 4.14 -3.82
N GLY A 53 13.19 3.38 -3.13
CA GLY A 53 13.07 3.13 -1.69
C GLY A 53 11.92 2.21 -1.30
N HIS A 54 11.21 1.60 -2.26
CA HIS A 54 10.19 0.60 -2.01
C HIS A 54 10.71 -0.80 -2.28
N LEU A 55 10.33 -1.75 -1.41
CA LEU A 55 10.80 -3.13 -1.53
C LEU A 55 9.65 -4.08 -1.88
N THR A 56 9.96 -5.07 -2.71
CA THR A 56 9.15 -6.28 -2.93
C THR A 56 9.67 -7.38 -2.02
N TYR A 57 8.77 -8.03 -1.30
CA TYR A 57 9.08 -9.01 -0.27
C TYR A 57 8.75 -10.43 -0.72
N PRO A 58 9.48 -11.46 -0.23
CA PRO A 58 9.02 -12.84 -0.33
C PRO A 58 7.69 -13.03 0.41
N VAL A 59 6.78 -13.84 -0.16
CA VAL A 59 5.40 -14.03 0.35
C VAL A 59 5.29 -14.49 1.82
N SER A 60 6.32 -15.10 2.37
CA SER A 60 6.34 -15.66 3.75
C SER A 60 7.60 -15.26 4.51
N SER A 61 8.12 -14.06 4.28
CA SER A 61 9.34 -13.61 4.92
C SER A 61 9.09 -12.90 6.24
N LYS A 62 10.10 -12.97 7.12
CA LYS A 62 10.11 -12.19 8.36
C LYS A 62 10.18 -10.70 8.06
N GLU A 63 10.95 -10.31 7.05
CA GLU A 63 11.14 -8.93 6.63
C GLU A 63 9.82 -8.27 6.20
N LEU A 64 8.89 -9.02 5.59
CA LEU A 64 7.53 -8.55 5.31
C LEU A 64 6.79 -8.19 6.60
N ILE A 65 6.87 -9.06 7.60
CA ILE A 65 6.22 -8.84 8.90
C ILE A 65 6.84 -7.65 9.63
N ASP A 66 8.17 -7.57 9.65
CA ASP A 66 8.91 -6.46 10.26
C ASP A 66 8.56 -5.12 9.58
N TYR A 67 8.43 -5.07 8.26
CA TYR A 67 8.03 -3.89 7.50
C TYR A 67 6.61 -3.43 7.85
N ILE A 68 5.64 -4.35 7.89
CA ILE A 68 4.26 -4.04 8.27
C ILE A 68 4.22 -3.53 9.72
N THR A 69 4.94 -4.19 10.64
CA THR A 69 4.99 -3.81 12.05
C THR A 69 5.57 -2.40 12.22
N ALA A 70 6.70 -2.10 11.58
CA ALA A 70 7.31 -0.77 11.62
C ALA A 70 6.37 0.31 11.04
N SER A 71 5.65 -0.01 9.97
CA SER A 71 4.64 0.90 9.39
C SER A 71 3.48 1.16 10.35
N MET A 72 3.05 0.14 11.09
CA MET A 72 2.01 0.27 12.11
C MET A 72 2.45 1.14 13.29
N GLU A 73 3.72 1.07 13.69
CA GLU A 73 4.31 1.94 14.71
C GLU A 73 4.31 3.42 14.28
N LEU A 74 4.44 3.69 12.97
CA LEU A 74 4.31 5.02 12.37
C LEU A 74 2.85 5.48 12.20
N GLY A 75 1.87 4.64 12.57
CA GLY A 75 0.45 4.96 12.54
C GLY A 75 -0.30 4.52 11.26
N VAL A 76 0.38 3.89 10.29
CA VAL A 76 -0.29 3.31 9.11
C VAL A 76 -0.89 1.96 9.52
N ARG A 77 -2.20 1.79 9.30
CA ARG A 77 -2.94 0.58 9.71
C ARG A 77 -3.56 -0.21 8.56
N SER A 78 -3.46 0.32 7.35
CA SER A 78 -4.09 -0.24 6.17
C SER A 78 -3.06 -0.55 5.10
N PHE A 79 -3.11 -1.76 4.54
CA PHE A 79 -2.14 -2.28 3.59
C PHE A 79 -2.85 -2.89 2.38
N LEU A 80 -2.45 -2.51 1.18
CA LEU A 80 -2.94 -3.08 -0.07
C LEU A 80 -1.89 -4.03 -0.63
N ILE A 81 -2.21 -5.33 -0.69
CA ILE A 81 -1.28 -6.39 -1.04
C ILE A 81 -1.37 -6.67 -2.55
N PHE A 82 -0.24 -6.50 -3.24
CA PHE A 82 -0.05 -6.88 -4.63
C PHE A 82 0.82 -8.13 -4.73
N GLY A 83 0.36 -9.11 -5.49
CA GLY A 83 1.06 -10.38 -5.64
C GLY A 83 1.73 -10.53 -6.99
N ILE A 84 3.00 -10.88 -7.00
CA ILE A 84 3.79 -11.18 -8.20
C ILE A 84 3.98 -12.70 -8.26
N PRO A 85 3.30 -13.40 -9.19
CA PRO A 85 3.41 -14.84 -9.30
C PRO A 85 4.74 -15.23 -9.98
N LYS A 86 5.22 -16.42 -9.66
CA LYS A 86 6.40 -17.01 -10.31
C LYS A 86 6.14 -17.34 -11.78
N MET A 87 4.94 -17.78 -12.10
CA MET A 87 4.51 -18.13 -13.45
C MET A 87 3.21 -17.43 -13.78
N LYS A 88 3.12 -16.93 -15.00
CA LYS A 88 1.93 -16.32 -15.55
C LYS A 88 1.34 -17.26 -16.62
N ASP A 89 0.04 -17.29 -16.74
CA ASP A 89 -0.70 -18.05 -17.75
C ASP A 89 -1.79 -17.20 -18.42
N GLU A 90 -2.51 -17.74 -19.38
CA GLU A 90 -3.54 -16.99 -20.11
C GLU A 90 -4.78 -16.66 -19.24
N GLU A 91 -5.06 -17.50 -18.25
CA GLU A 91 -6.25 -17.39 -17.38
C GLU A 91 -5.95 -16.71 -16.04
N GLY A 92 -4.67 -16.45 -15.74
CA GLY A 92 -4.25 -15.85 -14.46
C GLY A 92 -4.57 -16.73 -13.24
N VAL A 93 -4.46 -18.05 -13.38
CA VAL A 93 -4.85 -19.05 -12.36
C VAL A 93 -4.22 -18.77 -10.98
N ARG A 94 -3.01 -18.22 -10.94
CA ARG A 94 -2.34 -17.89 -9.66
C ARG A 94 -3.04 -16.78 -8.87
N ALA A 95 -3.90 -15.97 -9.49
CA ALA A 95 -4.65 -14.92 -8.81
C ALA A 95 -5.68 -15.48 -7.81
N TYR A 96 -6.30 -16.61 -8.14
CA TYR A 96 -7.35 -17.24 -7.32
C TYR A 96 -6.95 -18.61 -6.75
N SER A 97 -5.73 -19.05 -6.99
CA SER A 97 -5.21 -20.27 -6.39
C SER A 97 -5.09 -20.15 -4.86
N PRO A 98 -5.48 -21.16 -4.08
CA PRO A 98 -5.36 -21.11 -2.62
C PRO A 98 -3.92 -20.89 -2.12
N ASP A 99 -2.93 -21.24 -2.91
CA ASP A 99 -1.49 -21.06 -2.66
C ASP A 99 -0.88 -19.93 -3.48
N GLY A 100 -1.70 -19.05 -4.07
CA GLY A 100 -1.26 -17.86 -4.78
C GLY A 100 -0.51 -16.87 -3.88
N PRO A 101 0.28 -15.93 -4.46
CA PRO A 101 1.17 -15.06 -3.68
C PRO A 101 0.44 -14.22 -2.65
N VAL A 102 -0.69 -13.62 -3.00
CA VAL A 102 -1.50 -12.81 -2.08
C VAL A 102 -2.09 -13.67 -0.97
N GLN A 103 -2.65 -14.84 -1.31
CA GLN A 103 -3.26 -15.76 -0.36
C GLN A 103 -2.25 -16.28 0.67
N VAL A 104 -1.03 -16.59 0.23
CA VAL A 104 0.08 -17.01 1.12
C VAL A 104 0.51 -15.86 2.01
N ALA A 105 0.73 -14.67 1.46
CA ALA A 105 1.14 -13.49 2.21
C ALA A 105 0.11 -13.13 3.29
N ILE A 106 -1.19 -13.11 2.95
CA ILE A 106 -2.26 -12.83 3.91
C ILE A 106 -2.27 -13.84 5.06
N ARG A 107 -2.16 -15.14 4.76
CA ARG A 107 -2.09 -16.18 5.82
C ARG A 107 -0.90 -15.97 6.74
N ASN A 108 0.27 -15.61 6.17
CA ASN A 108 1.45 -15.31 6.97
C ASN A 108 1.25 -14.07 7.85
N ILE A 109 0.76 -12.98 7.30
CA ILE A 109 0.47 -11.75 8.05
C ILE A 109 -0.56 -12.01 9.16
N ARG A 110 -1.64 -12.74 8.87
CA ARG A 110 -2.67 -13.06 9.86
C ARG A 110 -2.16 -13.97 10.96
N LYS A 111 -1.28 -14.91 10.64
CA LYS A 111 -0.65 -15.79 11.63
C LYS A 111 0.23 -15.01 12.61
N GLU A 112 1.00 -14.05 12.13
CA GLU A 112 1.99 -13.33 12.94
C GLU A 112 1.41 -12.08 13.63
N LEU A 113 0.51 -11.33 12.95
CA LEU A 113 -0.03 -10.05 13.42
C LEU A 113 -1.53 -10.10 13.77
N GLY A 114 -2.20 -11.24 13.59
CA GLY A 114 -3.62 -11.36 13.87
C GLY A 114 -4.49 -10.48 12.97
N TRP A 115 -5.51 -9.85 13.55
CA TRP A 115 -6.48 -9.01 12.82
C TRP A 115 -6.19 -7.51 12.91
N ASP A 116 -5.12 -7.11 13.61
CA ASP A 116 -4.80 -5.70 13.84
C ASP A 116 -4.57 -4.90 12.53
N PRO A 117 -3.75 -5.36 11.54
CA PRO A 117 -3.66 -4.65 10.27
C PRO A 117 -4.92 -4.85 9.41
N LEU A 118 -5.45 -3.77 8.84
CA LEU A 118 -6.48 -3.84 7.81
C LEU A 118 -5.82 -4.19 6.47
N LEU A 119 -6.19 -5.34 5.90
CA LEU A 119 -5.63 -5.82 4.63
C LEU A 119 -6.64 -5.64 3.51
N PHE A 120 -6.19 -5.03 2.43
CA PHE A 120 -6.86 -4.95 1.14
C PHE A 120 -6.16 -5.86 0.15
N THR A 121 -6.88 -6.40 -0.78
CA THR A 121 -6.35 -7.12 -1.94
C THR A 121 -6.83 -6.45 -3.21
N ASP A 122 -5.99 -6.46 -4.23
CA ASP A 122 -6.39 -6.05 -5.56
C ASP A 122 -7.28 -7.13 -6.21
N LEU A 123 -8.24 -6.70 -7.02
CA LEU A 123 -9.09 -7.58 -7.82
C LEU A 123 -8.61 -7.66 -9.29
N CYS A 124 -7.45 -7.15 -9.59
CA CYS A 124 -6.85 -7.17 -10.92
C CYS A 124 -6.11 -8.50 -11.16
N ILE A 125 -6.21 -9.03 -12.36
CA ILE A 125 -5.47 -10.22 -12.79
C ILE A 125 -4.33 -9.92 -13.77
N CYS A 126 -4.11 -8.66 -14.15
CA CYS A 126 -3.06 -8.26 -15.10
C CYS A 126 -1.66 -8.76 -14.69
N GLU A 127 -1.37 -8.78 -13.38
CA GLU A 127 -0.11 -9.29 -12.84
C GLU A 127 0.07 -10.81 -13.03
N TYR A 128 -1.02 -11.53 -13.25
CA TYR A 128 -1.08 -12.99 -13.30
C TYR A 128 -1.21 -13.54 -14.71
N THR A 129 -1.68 -12.73 -15.65
CA THR A 129 -1.86 -13.14 -17.05
C THR A 129 -0.59 -12.93 -17.86
N SER A 130 -0.33 -13.86 -18.80
CA SER A 130 0.82 -13.78 -19.72
C SER A 130 0.73 -12.61 -20.69
N HIS A 131 -0.50 -12.18 -21.03
CA HIS A 131 -0.76 -11.05 -21.91
C HIS A 131 -0.89 -9.70 -21.18
N GLY A 132 -0.90 -9.69 -19.83
CA GLY A 132 -0.90 -8.47 -19.03
C GLY A 132 -2.21 -7.69 -18.99
N HIS A 133 -3.34 -8.30 -19.28
CA HIS A 133 -4.66 -7.68 -19.31
C HIS A 133 -5.68 -8.46 -18.47
N CYS A 134 -6.73 -7.78 -18.00
CA CYS A 134 -7.79 -8.36 -17.17
C CYS A 134 -8.95 -8.98 -17.96
N GLY A 135 -8.84 -9.15 -19.26
CA GLY A 135 -9.90 -9.69 -20.13
C GLY A 135 -10.21 -8.80 -21.30
#